data_309229a0be66493e71a2f87f6a7ef167
#
_entry.id   309229a0be66493e71a2f87f6a7ef167
#
_cell.length_a   1.000
_cell.length_b   1.000
_cell.length_c   1.000
_cell.angle_alpha   90.00
_cell.angle_beta   90.00
_cell.angle_gamma   90.00
#
_symmetry.space_group_name_H-M   'P 1'
#
loop_
_entity.id
_entity.type
_entity.pdbx_description
1 polymer ?
#
loop_
_entity_poly.entity_id
_entity_poly.type
_entity_poly.pdbx_seq_one_letter_code
_entity_poly.pdbx_strand_id
1 'polypeptide(L)'
;MCSLFRAKDMGIDLGTANTLIFVKGSGIVLNEPSVIAGNDKGKTLAVGSAAKAMLGKAPVNISVVRPLQDGVISDFDRTADMLKAFLETALAVKKIRNFRVVVGVPSGVTEVEKRAVEEIVRQMGATEVFILEEPMAAAIGAGMPV
;
A
#
# COMPACT_ATOMS: atom_id res chain seq x y z
N MET A 1 33.67 4.26 1.09
CA MET A 1 33.31 3.40 2.24
C MET A 1 31.86 2.97 2.11
N CYS A 2 31.66 1.70 1.90
CA CYS A 2 30.39 1.06 1.56
C CYS A 2 29.36 1.18 2.69
N SER A 3 28.44 2.09 2.59
CA SER A 3 27.10 1.86 3.15
C SER A 3 26.36 0.96 2.15
N LEU A 4 26.81 -0.29 2.07
CA LEU A 4 26.17 -1.31 1.27
C LEU A 4 24.76 -1.54 1.79
N PHE A 5 23.79 -1.12 1.02
CA PHE A 5 22.45 -1.67 0.83
C PHE A 5 21.89 -2.50 1.99
N ARG A 6 21.73 -1.88 3.15
CA ARG A 6 20.96 -2.49 4.22
C ARG A 6 19.50 -2.48 3.76
N ALA A 7 18.95 -3.67 3.59
CA ALA A 7 17.53 -3.81 3.28
C ALA A 7 16.71 -2.96 4.27
N LYS A 8 15.84 -2.10 3.76
CA LYS A 8 14.94 -1.32 4.63
C LYS A 8 13.84 -2.26 5.12
N ASP A 9 13.59 -2.25 6.42
CA ASP A 9 12.44 -2.95 6.99
C ASP A 9 11.25 -1.99 6.99
N MET A 10 10.14 -2.44 6.45
CA MET A 10 8.93 -1.64 6.31
C MET A 10 7.69 -2.40 6.78
N GLY A 11 6.70 -1.64 7.22
CA GLY A 11 5.34 -2.11 7.44
C GLY A 11 4.38 -1.34 6.55
N ILE A 12 3.45 -2.03 5.94
CA ILE A 12 2.33 -1.44 5.20
C ILE A 12 1.04 -1.92 5.86
N ASP A 13 0.20 -1.00 6.28
CA ASP A 13 -1.17 -1.29 6.68
C ASP A 13 -2.09 -0.91 5.51
N LEU A 14 -2.60 -1.93 4.83
CA LEU A 14 -3.43 -1.78 3.64
C LEU A 14 -4.91 -1.72 4.02
N GLY A 15 -5.30 -0.62 4.66
CA GLY A 15 -6.66 -0.45 5.16
C GLY A 15 -7.65 0.04 4.09
N THR A 16 -8.93 -0.26 4.30
CA THR A 16 -10.04 0.20 3.44
C THR A 16 -10.17 1.73 3.40
N ALA A 17 -9.99 2.39 4.53
CA ALA A 17 -10.09 3.86 4.63
C ALA A 17 -8.78 4.55 4.30
N ASN A 18 -7.70 4.11 4.94
CA ASN A 18 -6.37 4.69 4.81
C ASN A 18 -5.33 3.59 4.65
N THR A 19 -4.26 3.91 3.92
CA THR A 19 -3.03 3.12 3.85
C THR A 19 -1.95 3.84 4.64
N LEU A 20 -1.27 3.10 5.53
CA LEU A 20 -0.11 3.60 6.27
C LEU A 20 1.15 2.88 5.83
N ILE A 21 2.27 3.62 5.77
CA ILE A 21 3.60 3.05 5.54
C ILE A 21 4.51 3.46 6.68
N PHE A 22 5.07 2.45 7.31
CA PHE A 22 6.08 2.58 8.36
C PHE A 22 7.44 2.16 7.81
N VAL A 23 8.49 2.90 8.14
CA VAL A 23 9.88 2.55 7.84
C VAL A 23 10.66 2.49 9.13
N LYS A 24 11.35 1.37 9.36
CA LYS A 24 12.16 1.18 10.57
C LYS A 24 13.22 2.27 10.68
N GLY A 25 13.23 2.95 11.82
CA GLY A 25 14.12 4.07 12.09
C GLY A 25 13.60 5.43 11.64
N SER A 26 12.50 5.49 10.90
CA SER A 26 11.86 6.75 10.46
C SER A 26 10.43 6.91 10.98
N GLY A 27 9.80 5.84 11.46
CA GLY A 27 8.42 5.86 11.93
C GLY A 27 7.41 5.77 10.78
N ILE A 28 6.20 6.29 11.00
CA ILE A 28 5.15 6.38 9.96
C ILE A 28 5.54 7.48 8.99
N VAL A 29 5.85 7.11 7.76
CA VAL A 29 6.31 8.02 6.70
C VAL A 29 5.20 8.38 5.72
N LEU A 30 4.08 7.63 5.75
CA LEU A 30 2.90 7.92 4.94
C LEU A 30 1.65 7.48 5.68
N ASN A 31 0.62 8.34 5.65
CA ASN A 31 -0.74 8.03 6.08
C ASN A 31 -1.69 8.75 5.14
N GLU A 32 -2.21 8.01 4.18
CA GLU A 32 -3.02 8.56 3.10
C GLU A 32 -4.32 7.80 2.91
N PRO A 33 -5.40 8.45 2.49
CA PRO A 33 -6.63 7.77 2.11
C PRO A 33 -6.39 6.74 1.01
N SER A 34 -6.99 5.57 1.13
CA SER A 34 -6.95 4.51 0.11
C SER A 34 -7.87 4.87 -1.06
N VAL A 35 -7.47 5.89 -1.82
CA VAL A 35 -8.22 6.44 -2.96
C VAL A 35 -7.26 6.67 -4.12
N ILE A 36 -7.70 6.35 -5.32
CA ILE A 36 -6.96 6.58 -6.57
C ILE A 36 -7.87 7.21 -7.62
N ALA A 37 -7.30 8.15 -8.37
CA ALA A 37 -7.93 8.76 -9.53
C ALA A 37 -7.15 8.42 -10.79
N GLY A 38 -7.85 8.01 -11.83
CA GLY A 38 -7.26 7.70 -13.12
C GLY A 38 -8.17 8.07 -14.28
N ASN A 39 -7.62 8.19 -15.47
CA ASN A 39 -8.39 8.44 -16.65
C ASN A 39 -8.92 7.12 -17.27
N ASP A 40 -9.74 7.24 -18.30
CA ASP A 40 -10.32 6.15 -19.08
C ASP A 40 -9.27 5.29 -19.84
N LYS A 41 -8.05 5.81 -20.01
CA LYS A 41 -6.91 5.07 -20.58
C LYS A 41 -6.09 4.31 -19.53
N GLY A 42 -6.56 4.23 -18.29
CA GLY A 42 -5.89 3.55 -17.19
C GLY A 42 -4.74 4.30 -16.55
N LYS A 43 -4.43 5.54 -16.99
CA LYS A 43 -3.34 6.32 -16.40
C LYS A 43 -3.74 6.87 -15.02
N THR A 44 -2.93 6.60 -14.01
CA THR A 44 -3.07 7.19 -12.68
C THR A 44 -2.75 8.69 -12.72
N LEU A 45 -3.66 9.49 -12.19
CA LEU A 45 -3.57 10.95 -12.13
C LEU A 45 -3.28 11.47 -10.72
N ALA A 46 -3.87 10.84 -9.71
CA ALA A 46 -3.70 11.20 -8.32
C ALA A 46 -3.95 10.00 -7.40
N VAL A 47 -3.36 10.02 -6.21
CA VAL A 47 -3.60 9.04 -5.14
C VAL A 47 -3.79 9.75 -3.80
N GLY A 48 -4.33 9.05 -2.82
CA GLY A 48 -4.45 9.56 -1.46
C GLY A 48 -5.34 10.79 -1.34
N SER A 49 -4.90 11.75 -0.56
CA SER A 49 -5.63 13.00 -0.28
C SER A 49 -5.95 13.79 -1.55
N ALA A 50 -5.03 13.81 -2.52
CA ALA A 50 -5.25 14.49 -3.80
C ALA A 50 -6.38 13.83 -4.60
N ALA A 51 -6.42 12.50 -4.67
CA ALA A 51 -7.49 11.76 -5.31
C ALA A 51 -8.83 11.92 -4.54
N LYS A 52 -8.77 11.87 -3.20
CA LYS A 52 -9.96 12.07 -2.36
C LYS A 52 -10.63 13.43 -2.59
N ALA A 53 -9.83 14.48 -2.80
CA ALA A 53 -10.36 15.82 -3.10
C ALA A 53 -11.11 15.90 -4.44
N MET A 54 -10.90 14.93 -5.33
CA MET A 54 -11.59 14.84 -6.63
C MET A 54 -12.92 14.08 -6.56
N LEU A 55 -13.23 13.41 -5.44
CA LEU A 55 -14.49 12.70 -5.26
C LEU A 55 -15.69 13.64 -5.45
N GLY A 56 -16.62 13.25 -6.31
CA GLY A 56 -17.82 14.02 -6.64
C GLY A 56 -17.59 15.29 -7.48
N LYS A 57 -16.33 15.58 -7.86
CA LYS A 57 -15.95 16.78 -8.64
C LYS A 57 -15.12 16.44 -9.88
N ALA A 58 -14.80 15.18 -10.09
CA ALA A 58 -13.97 14.75 -11.23
C ALA A 58 -14.74 14.92 -12.55
N PRO A 59 -14.05 15.36 -13.64
CA PRO A 59 -14.61 15.34 -14.99
C PRO A 59 -15.04 13.93 -15.40
N VAL A 60 -15.93 13.85 -16.41
CA VAL A 60 -16.54 12.58 -16.87
C VAL A 60 -15.51 11.53 -17.29
N ASN A 61 -14.34 11.95 -17.78
CA ASN A 61 -13.24 11.08 -18.22
C ASN A 61 -12.28 10.68 -17.09
N ILE A 62 -12.57 11.03 -15.83
CA ILE A 62 -11.75 10.69 -14.68
C ILE A 62 -12.59 9.87 -13.71
N SER A 63 -12.11 8.66 -13.42
CA SER A 63 -12.66 7.77 -12.40
C SER A 63 -11.90 7.94 -11.09
N VAL A 64 -12.62 8.17 -10.01
CA VAL A 64 -12.06 8.22 -8.64
C VAL A 64 -12.67 7.07 -7.85
N VAL A 65 -11.83 6.14 -7.43
CA VAL A 65 -12.28 4.90 -6.81
C VAL A 65 -11.52 4.60 -5.50
N ARG A 66 -12.17 3.81 -4.66
CA ARG A 66 -11.54 3.13 -3.52
C ARG A 66 -11.29 1.69 -3.93
N PRO A 67 -10.04 1.30 -4.20
CA PRO A 67 -9.74 -0.05 -4.70
C PRO A 67 -9.87 -1.12 -3.62
N LEU A 68 -10.01 -0.72 -2.35
CA LEU A 68 -10.31 -1.60 -1.23
C LEU A 68 -11.67 -1.22 -0.65
N GLN A 69 -12.56 -2.19 -0.51
CA GLN A 69 -13.91 -2.02 0.03
C GLN A 69 -14.24 -3.20 0.96
N ASP A 70 -14.79 -2.88 2.13
CA ASP A 70 -15.27 -3.88 3.10
C ASP A 70 -14.25 -5.00 3.42
N GLY A 71 -12.97 -4.66 3.44
CA GLY A 71 -11.90 -5.61 3.74
C GLY A 71 -11.50 -6.51 2.58
N VAL A 72 -11.90 -6.19 1.34
CA VAL A 72 -11.50 -6.92 0.14
C VAL A 72 -10.89 -5.99 -0.92
N ILE A 73 -10.04 -6.55 -1.76
CA ILE A 73 -9.49 -5.85 -2.92
C ILE A 73 -10.53 -5.94 -4.05
N SER A 74 -11.19 -4.83 -4.34
CA SER A 74 -12.21 -4.77 -5.40
C SER A 74 -11.61 -4.48 -6.77
N ASP A 75 -10.43 -3.88 -6.81
CA ASP A 75 -9.69 -3.56 -8.05
C ASP A 75 -8.20 -3.73 -7.81
N PHE A 76 -7.66 -4.82 -8.36
CA PHE A 76 -6.27 -5.22 -8.17
C PHE A 76 -5.29 -4.26 -8.84
N ASP A 77 -5.54 -3.89 -10.09
CA ASP A 77 -4.63 -3.03 -10.86
C ASP A 77 -4.56 -1.63 -10.22
N ARG A 78 -5.69 -1.11 -9.78
CA ARG A 78 -5.76 0.16 -9.07
C ARG A 78 -5.08 0.11 -7.70
N THR A 79 -5.18 -1.02 -7.00
CA THR A 79 -4.44 -1.23 -5.74
C THR A 79 -2.94 -1.22 -5.99
N ALA A 80 -2.47 -1.90 -7.04
CA ALA A 80 -1.06 -1.94 -7.42
C ALA A 80 -0.52 -0.54 -7.73
N ASP A 81 -1.23 0.21 -8.57
CA ASP A 81 -0.86 1.57 -8.93
C ASP A 81 -0.82 2.51 -7.72
N MET A 82 -1.82 2.40 -6.84
CA MET A 82 -1.89 3.19 -5.61
C MET A 82 -0.72 2.88 -4.68
N LEU A 83 -0.46 1.60 -4.40
CA LEU A 83 0.66 1.18 -3.55
C LEU A 83 2.00 1.62 -4.11
N LYS A 84 2.20 1.49 -5.41
CA LYS A 84 3.41 1.96 -6.08
C LYS A 84 3.62 3.45 -5.86
N ALA A 85 2.61 4.27 -6.10
CA ALA A 85 2.68 5.71 -5.90
C ALA A 85 2.94 6.09 -4.44
N PHE A 86 2.33 5.39 -3.48
CA PHE A 86 2.56 5.61 -2.06
C PHE A 86 3.98 5.25 -1.65
N LEU A 87 4.52 4.12 -2.12
CA LEU A 87 5.88 3.71 -1.83
C LEU A 87 6.91 4.67 -2.43
N GLU A 88 6.70 5.13 -3.66
CA GLU A 88 7.55 6.14 -4.30
C GLU A 88 7.57 7.45 -3.51
N THR A 89 6.41 7.87 -3.00
CA THR A 89 6.27 9.06 -2.15
C THR A 89 6.93 8.87 -0.80
N ALA A 90 6.63 7.76 -0.10
CA ALA A 90 7.13 7.47 1.24
C ALA A 90 8.66 7.37 1.30
N LEU A 91 9.28 6.87 0.25
CA LEU A 91 10.72 6.67 0.19
C LEU A 91 11.47 7.74 -0.60
N ALA A 92 10.74 8.71 -1.18
CA ALA A 92 11.27 9.79 -2.03
C ALA A 92 12.16 9.27 -3.18
N VAL A 93 11.86 8.09 -3.73
CA VAL A 93 12.62 7.44 -4.80
C VAL A 93 11.71 6.82 -5.84
N LYS A 94 12.07 6.94 -7.12
CA LYS A 94 11.32 6.36 -8.24
C LYS A 94 11.53 4.84 -8.44
N LYS A 95 12.57 4.27 -7.85
CA LYS A 95 12.87 2.83 -7.90
C LYS A 95 13.31 2.36 -6.54
N ILE A 96 12.42 1.68 -5.87
CA ILE A 96 12.68 1.03 -4.59
C ILE A 96 13.27 -0.34 -4.90
N ARG A 97 14.33 -0.71 -4.18
CA ARG A 97 14.93 -2.04 -4.27
C ARG A 97 15.44 -2.48 -2.91
N ASN A 98 15.48 -3.78 -2.70
CA ASN A 98 16.05 -4.42 -1.51
C ASN A 98 15.40 -3.94 -0.20
N PHE A 99 14.11 -4.16 -0.05
CA PHE A 99 13.41 -3.97 1.20
C PHE A 99 12.69 -5.24 1.63
N ARG A 100 12.51 -5.39 2.94
CA ARG A 100 11.66 -6.41 3.54
C ARG A 100 10.40 -5.73 4.03
N VAL A 101 9.28 -6.38 3.89
CA VAL A 101 8.00 -5.75 4.24
C VAL A 101 7.05 -6.73 4.91
N VAL A 102 6.37 -6.23 5.92
CA VAL A 102 5.17 -6.84 6.50
C VAL A 102 3.98 -6.04 5.99
N VAL A 103 3.01 -6.71 5.38
CA VAL A 103 1.77 -6.07 4.90
C VAL A 103 0.61 -6.56 5.76
N GLY A 104 -0.03 -5.63 6.45
CA GLY A 104 -1.29 -5.85 7.14
C GLY A 104 -2.44 -5.81 6.13
N VAL A 105 -3.28 -6.84 6.15
CA VAL A 105 -4.46 -6.93 5.30
C VAL A 105 -5.69 -7.24 6.16
N PRO A 106 -6.89 -6.79 5.74
CA PRO A 106 -8.12 -7.14 6.44
C PRO A 106 -8.35 -8.65 6.54
N SER A 107 -9.04 -9.09 7.58
CA SER A 107 -9.29 -10.53 7.84
C SER A 107 -10.15 -11.22 6.76
N GLY A 108 -10.89 -10.44 5.97
CA GLY A 108 -11.73 -10.96 4.87
C GLY A 108 -10.99 -11.26 3.57
N VAL A 109 -9.70 -10.97 3.50
CA VAL A 109 -8.90 -11.16 2.28
C VAL A 109 -8.64 -12.65 2.03
N THR A 110 -8.95 -13.09 0.82
CA THR A 110 -8.74 -14.49 0.38
C THR A 110 -7.26 -14.81 0.16
N GLU A 111 -6.90 -16.09 0.11
CA GLU A 111 -5.52 -16.51 -0.20
C GLU A 111 -5.06 -16.07 -1.58
N VAL A 112 -5.98 -15.95 -2.54
CA VAL A 112 -5.66 -15.43 -3.88
C VAL A 112 -5.30 -13.95 -3.80
N GLU A 113 -6.06 -13.16 -3.05
CA GLU A 113 -5.80 -11.74 -2.82
C GLU A 113 -4.51 -11.51 -2.03
N LYS A 114 -4.24 -12.34 -1.00
CA LYS A 114 -2.96 -12.29 -0.26
C LYS A 114 -1.77 -12.48 -1.21
N ARG A 115 -1.83 -13.50 -2.09
CA ARG A 115 -0.80 -13.74 -3.11
C ARG A 115 -0.66 -12.57 -4.08
N ALA A 116 -1.78 -11.98 -4.44
CA ALA A 116 -1.83 -10.83 -5.30
C ALA A 116 -1.13 -9.61 -4.69
N VAL A 117 -1.38 -9.32 -3.41
CA VAL A 117 -0.66 -8.27 -2.66
C VAL A 117 0.83 -8.57 -2.57
N GLU A 118 1.20 -9.83 -2.27
CA GLU A 118 2.59 -10.26 -2.24
C GLU A 118 3.29 -10.01 -3.58
N GLU A 119 2.65 -10.37 -4.68
CA GLU A 119 3.18 -10.17 -6.03
C GLU A 119 3.39 -8.68 -6.35
N ILE A 120 2.41 -7.82 -6.05
CA ILE A 120 2.54 -6.37 -6.20
C ILE A 120 3.81 -5.86 -5.52
N VAL A 121 3.98 -6.21 -4.25
CA VAL A 121 5.07 -5.68 -3.44
C VAL A 121 6.43 -6.26 -3.88
N ARG A 122 6.47 -7.52 -4.32
CA ARG A 122 7.67 -8.13 -4.92
C ARG A 122 8.06 -7.44 -6.24
N GLN A 123 7.11 -7.13 -7.09
CA GLN A 123 7.36 -6.38 -8.33
C GLN A 123 7.92 -4.98 -8.06
N MET A 124 7.61 -4.40 -6.91
CA MET A 124 8.18 -3.12 -6.47
C MET A 124 9.61 -3.23 -5.90
N GLY A 125 10.14 -4.44 -5.75
CA GLY A 125 11.52 -4.69 -5.31
C GLY A 125 11.67 -5.21 -3.88
N ALA A 126 10.60 -5.70 -3.26
CA ALA A 126 10.68 -6.40 -1.98
C ALA A 126 11.43 -7.73 -2.14
N THR A 127 12.39 -7.97 -1.26
CA THR A 127 13.15 -9.23 -1.19
C THR A 127 12.46 -10.26 -0.32
N GLU A 128 11.77 -9.80 0.73
CA GLU A 128 10.98 -10.63 1.63
C GLU A 128 9.64 -9.94 1.90
N VAL A 129 8.56 -10.71 1.80
CA VAL A 129 7.20 -10.22 2.03
C VAL A 129 6.51 -11.15 3.02
N PHE A 130 5.94 -10.58 4.06
CA PHE A 130 5.11 -11.27 5.04
C PHE A 130 3.73 -10.63 5.04
N ILE A 131 2.69 -11.42 4.84
CA ILE A 131 1.30 -10.97 4.91
C ILE A 131 0.74 -11.33 6.28
N LEU A 132 0.21 -10.36 7.00
CA LEU A 132 -0.46 -10.55 8.28
C LEU A 132 -1.87 -9.98 8.23
N GLU A 133 -2.80 -10.63 8.90
CA GLU A 133 -4.12 -10.05 9.11
C GLU A 133 -4.06 -8.91 10.15
N GLU A 134 -4.82 -7.85 9.94
CA GLU A 134 -4.83 -6.66 10.82
C GLU A 134 -4.98 -6.99 12.31
N PRO A 135 -5.88 -7.90 12.74
CA PRO A 135 -5.97 -8.24 14.16
C PRO A 135 -4.70 -8.87 14.73
N MET A 136 -3.99 -9.68 13.93
CA MET A 136 -2.72 -10.28 14.31
C MET A 136 -1.62 -9.22 14.42
N ALA A 137 -1.55 -8.33 13.43
CA ALA A 137 -0.60 -7.22 13.43
C ALA A 137 -0.83 -6.29 14.63
N ALA A 138 -2.08 -5.99 14.96
CA ALA A 138 -2.46 -5.19 16.13
C ALA A 138 -2.06 -5.87 17.45
N ALA A 139 -2.29 -7.17 17.58
CA ALA A 139 -1.91 -7.95 18.77
C ALA A 139 -0.38 -7.92 18.98
N ILE A 140 0.39 -8.16 17.91
CA ILE A 140 1.86 -8.09 17.96
C ILE A 140 2.31 -6.68 18.35
N GLY A 141 1.73 -5.64 17.77
CA GLY A 141 2.04 -4.24 18.05
C GLY A 141 1.73 -3.84 19.50
N ALA A 142 0.70 -4.45 20.09
CA ALA A 142 0.35 -4.27 21.51
C ALA A 142 1.20 -5.12 22.47
N GLY A 143 2.13 -5.93 21.95
CA GLY A 143 2.96 -6.82 22.76
C GLY A 143 2.21 -8.02 23.35
N MET A 144 1.08 -8.39 22.74
CA MET A 144 0.32 -9.57 23.17
C MET A 144 0.99 -10.84 22.61
N PRO A 145 1.01 -11.95 23.39
CA PRO A 145 1.47 -13.22 22.83
C PRO A 145 0.49 -13.71 21.76
N VAL A 146 1.03 -14.14 20.64
CA VAL A 146 0.30 -14.66 19.49
C VAL A 146 0.78 -16.07 19.14
#